data_c1fbbb1cdf493da1d424af747633d1b7
#
_entry.id   c1fbbb1cdf493da1d424af747633d1b7
#
_cell.length_a   1.000
_cell.length_b   1.000
_cell.length_c   1.000
_cell.angle_alpha   90.00
_cell.angle_beta   90.00
_cell.angle_gamma   90.00
#
_symmetry.space_group_name_H-M   'P 1'
#
loop_
_entity.id
_entity.type
_entity.pdbx_description
1 polymer ?
#
loop_
_entity_poly.entity_id
_entity_poly.type
_entity_poly.pdbx_seq_one_letter_code
_entity_poly.pdbx_strand_id
1 'polypeptide(L)'
;MPRNFSLGKFGLAGVTVKDPRFAMRVVIGVLLVANLVAAVIAFKPFGGSAEDLRREQESLSAQLAALQKKLAYSKQLVSKVQTARTEGDQFVDQFFMDESTTSAMIITELTNTAKEAGIKMGQAQFNREPIEGSDDMEVLTTQVGFEGTYANFTKFVNLLDKSPRFLIIENLQASAPQQQGGNALNVSLKIDAFVREKPAV
;
A
#
# COMPACT_ATOMS: atom_id res chain seq x y z
N MET A 1 -8.40 -41.24 -32.91
CA MET A 1 -8.86 -42.64 -33.07
C MET A 1 -10.35 -42.68 -32.86
N PRO A 2 -11.15 -42.95 -33.89
CA PRO A 2 -12.62 -43.01 -33.73
C PRO A 2 -13.02 -44.36 -33.13
N ARG A 3 -13.76 -44.32 -32.03
CA ARG A 3 -14.37 -45.49 -31.46
C ARG A 3 -15.62 -45.85 -32.23
N ASN A 4 -15.57 -46.96 -32.95
CA ASN A 4 -16.70 -47.59 -33.61
C ASN A 4 -17.71 -48.07 -32.57
N PHE A 5 -18.85 -47.42 -32.50
CA PHE A 5 -20.02 -47.91 -31.75
C PHE A 5 -20.72 -48.96 -32.63
N SER A 6 -20.54 -50.21 -32.27
CA SER A 6 -21.27 -51.33 -32.84
C SER A 6 -22.67 -51.36 -32.22
N LEU A 7 -23.68 -50.94 -32.97
CA LEU A 7 -25.07 -51.18 -32.64
C LEU A 7 -25.33 -52.68 -32.72
N GLY A 8 -25.30 -53.36 -31.57
CA GLY A 8 -25.70 -54.73 -31.45
C GLY A 8 -27.15 -54.91 -31.95
N LYS A 9 -27.32 -55.82 -32.87
CA LYS A 9 -28.61 -56.26 -33.41
C LYS A 9 -29.48 -56.68 -32.24
N PHE A 10 -30.44 -55.86 -31.83
CA PHE A 10 -31.55 -56.34 -31.03
C PHE A 10 -32.44 -57.21 -31.91
N GLY A 11 -32.15 -58.49 -31.92
CA GLY A 11 -32.97 -59.50 -32.57
C GLY A 11 -34.28 -59.63 -31.80
N LEU A 12 -35.34 -59.06 -32.35
CA LEU A 12 -36.70 -59.40 -31.99
C LEU A 12 -37.03 -60.78 -32.55
N ALA A 13 -36.33 -61.79 -32.04
CA ALA A 13 -36.63 -63.15 -32.39
C ALA A 13 -37.54 -63.77 -31.30
N GLY A 14 -38.79 -64.06 -31.63
CA GLY A 14 -39.54 -65.05 -30.96
C GLY A 14 -40.83 -64.64 -30.23
N VAL A 15 -41.49 -63.55 -30.60
CA VAL A 15 -42.87 -63.32 -30.13
C VAL A 15 -43.82 -63.78 -31.21
N THR A 16 -44.21 -65.06 -31.18
CA THR A 16 -45.32 -65.61 -31.98
C THR A 16 -46.62 -65.12 -31.36
N VAL A 17 -47.15 -64.02 -31.91
CA VAL A 17 -48.42 -63.45 -31.49
C VAL A 17 -49.56 -64.27 -32.03
N LYS A 18 -49.95 -65.32 -31.32
CA LYS A 18 -51.07 -66.18 -31.68
C LYS A 18 -52.46 -65.61 -31.22
N ASP A 19 -52.44 -64.62 -30.36
CA ASP A 19 -53.70 -64.01 -29.89
C ASP A 19 -53.71 -62.51 -30.26
N PRO A 20 -54.70 -62.06 -31.06
CA PRO A 20 -54.87 -60.68 -31.47
C PRO A 20 -55.04 -59.72 -30.28
N ARG A 21 -55.53 -60.17 -29.14
CA ARG A 21 -55.70 -59.41 -27.93
C ARG A 21 -54.30 -59.15 -27.22
N PHE A 22 -53.40 -60.12 -27.32
CA PHE A 22 -52.03 -59.93 -26.74
C PHE A 22 -51.20 -58.96 -27.61
N ALA A 23 -51.30 -59.06 -28.93
CA ALA A 23 -50.66 -58.14 -29.87
C ALA A 23 -51.06 -56.70 -29.62
N MET A 24 -52.38 -56.48 -29.42
CA MET A 24 -52.90 -55.15 -29.15
C MET A 24 -52.39 -54.58 -27.82
N ARG A 25 -52.25 -55.38 -26.76
CA ARG A 25 -51.69 -54.97 -25.47
C ARG A 25 -50.19 -54.60 -25.59
N VAL A 26 -49.44 -55.36 -26.35
CA VAL A 26 -48.00 -55.06 -26.58
C VAL A 26 -47.84 -53.78 -27.38
N VAL A 27 -48.63 -53.55 -28.40
CA VAL A 27 -48.59 -52.29 -29.22
C VAL A 27 -48.95 -51.09 -28.33
N ILE A 28 -49.96 -51.18 -27.49
CA ILE A 28 -50.36 -50.12 -26.57
C ILE A 28 -49.24 -49.87 -25.57
N GLY A 29 -48.59 -50.91 -25.01
CA GLY A 29 -47.50 -50.79 -24.08
C GLY A 29 -46.26 -50.08 -24.72
N VAL A 30 -45.89 -50.46 -25.94
CA VAL A 30 -44.79 -49.81 -26.68
C VAL A 30 -45.14 -48.33 -26.97
N LEU A 31 -46.37 -48.05 -27.37
CA LEU A 31 -46.81 -46.67 -27.64
C LEU A 31 -46.80 -45.79 -26.39
N LEU A 32 -47.20 -46.41 -25.25
CA LEU A 32 -47.18 -45.73 -23.94
C LEU A 32 -45.73 -45.42 -23.53
N VAL A 33 -44.81 -46.37 -23.66
CA VAL A 33 -43.37 -46.16 -23.39
C VAL A 33 -42.79 -45.10 -24.30
N ALA A 34 -43.09 -45.16 -25.60
CA ALA A 34 -42.63 -44.16 -26.56
C ALA A 34 -43.13 -42.75 -26.23
N ASN A 35 -44.40 -42.65 -25.80
CA ASN A 35 -44.97 -41.38 -25.41
C ASN A 35 -44.33 -40.85 -24.10
N LEU A 36 -44.03 -41.73 -23.15
CA LEU A 36 -43.36 -41.38 -21.90
C LEU A 36 -41.91 -40.90 -22.18
N VAL A 37 -41.20 -41.56 -23.08
CA VAL A 37 -39.87 -41.13 -23.53
C VAL A 37 -39.91 -39.77 -24.25
N ALA A 38 -40.92 -39.60 -25.13
CA ALA A 38 -41.15 -38.33 -25.81
C ALA A 38 -41.47 -37.21 -24.81
N ALA A 39 -42.25 -37.47 -23.78
CA ALA A 39 -42.55 -36.52 -22.71
C ALA A 39 -41.31 -36.17 -21.93
N VAL A 40 -40.45 -37.13 -21.55
CA VAL A 40 -39.19 -36.88 -20.87
C VAL A 40 -38.25 -36.01 -21.73
N ILE A 41 -38.20 -36.23 -23.04
CA ILE A 41 -37.39 -35.41 -23.97
C ILE A 41 -38.00 -33.99 -24.11
N ALA A 42 -39.34 -33.89 -24.21
CA ALA A 42 -40.02 -32.61 -24.38
C ALA A 42 -39.96 -31.72 -23.13
N PHE A 43 -40.09 -32.31 -21.95
CA PHE A 43 -39.96 -31.56 -20.68
C PHE A 43 -38.53 -31.29 -20.25
N LYS A 44 -37.55 -31.86 -20.93
CA LYS A 44 -36.11 -31.61 -20.73
C LYS A 44 -35.70 -31.46 -19.25
N PRO A 45 -35.81 -32.51 -18.43
CA PRO A 45 -35.24 -32.42 -17.10
C PRO A 45 -33.69 -32.38 -17.08
N PHE A 46 -33.02 -32.57 -18.25
CA PHE A 46 -31.56 -32.66 -18.39
C PHE A 46 -30.90 -31.47 -19.07
N GLY A 47 -31.61 -30.43 -19.43
CA GLY A 47 -31.04 -29.22 -19.95
C GLY A 47 -31.59 -28.02 -19.22
N GLY A 48 -30.77 -27.27 -18.52
CA GLY A 48 -31.18 -26.09 -17.78
C GLY A 48 -32.13 -25.22 -18.60
N SER A 49 -33.18 -24.73 -17.96
CA SER A 49 -34.14 -23.81 -18.57
C SER A 49 -33.37 -22.62 -19.23
N ALA A 50 -33.89 -22.07 -20.30
CA ALA A 50 -33.36 -20.86 -20.90
C ALA A 50 -33.22 -19.71 -19.89
N GLU A 51 -34.05 -19.73 -18.85
CA GLU A 51 -34.01 -18.86 -17.71
C GLU A 51 -32.79 -19.12 -16.81
N ASP A 52 -32.43 -20.38 -16.57
CA ASP A 52 -31.26 -20.72 -15.76
C ASP A 52 -29.96 -20.26 -16.42
N LEU A 53 -29.85 -20.46 -17.75
CA LEU A 53 -28.72 -19.95 -18.54
C LEU A 53 -28.64 -18.42 -18.53
N ARG A 54 -29.77 -17.72 -18.57
CA ARG A 54 -29.80 -16.25 -18.43
C ARG A 54 -29.34 -15.79 -17.06
N ARG A 55 -29.83 -16.44 -15.98
CA ARG A 55 -29.41 -16.15 -14.61
C ARG A 55 -27.91 -16.40 -14.42
N GLU A 56 -27.40 -17.49 -15.00
CA GLU A 56 -25.96 -17.78 -14.95
C GLU A 56 -25.17 -16.72 -15.71
N GLN A 57 -25.62 -16.32 -16.91
CA GLN A 57 -24.99 -15.25 -17.68
C GLN A 57 -25.02 -13.90 -16.91
N GLU A 58 -26.13 -13.56 -16.28
CA GLU A 58 -26.24 -12.35 -15.45
C GLU A 58 -25.29 -12.42 -14.23
N SER A 59 -25.23 -13.57 -13.55
CA SER A 59 -24.34 -13.75 -12.40
C SER A 59 -22.86 -13.67 -12.82
N LEU A 60 -22.48 -14.28 -13.94
CA LEU A 60 -21.13 -14.21 -14.46
C LEU A 60 -20.76 -12.79 -14.91
N SER A 61 -21.69 -12.07 -15.55
CA SER A 61 -21.46 -10.68 -15.94
C SER A 61 -21.27 -9.77 -14.73
N ALA A 62 -22.07 -9.97 -13.67
CA ALA A 62 -21.92 -9.24 -12.40
C ALA A 62 -20.59 -9.55 -11.72
N GLN A 63 -20.16 -10.84 -11.72
CA GLN A 63 -18.87 -11.23 -11.19
C GLN A 63 -17.72 -10.61 -11.99
N LEU A 64 -17.80 -10.60 -13.32
CA LEU A 64 -16.80 -9.94 -14.17
C LEU A 64 -16.71 -8.46 -13.88
N ALA A 65 -17.83 -7.76 -13.77
CA ALA A 65 -17.85 -6.33 -13.44
C ALA A 65 -17.24 -6.06 -12.04
N ALA A 66 -17.54 -6.91 -11.06
CA ALA A 66 -16.97 -6.80 -9.72
C ALA A 66 -15.45 -7.05 -9.71
N LEU A 67 -14.99 -8.05 -10.46
CA LEU A 67 -13.55 -8.36 -10.60
C LEU A 67 -12.81 -7.24 -11.34
N GLN A 68 -13.39 -6.70 -12.41
CA GLN A 68 -12.83 -5.56 -13.14
C GLN A 68 -12.70 -4.33 -12.24
N LYS A 69 -13.72 -4.05 -11.41
CA LYS A 69 -13.67 -2.95 -10.43
C LYS A 69 -12.59 -3.17 -9.38
N LYS A 70 -12.46 -4.39 -8.85
CA LYS A 70 -11.38 -4.75 -7.92
C LYS A 70 -10.01 -4.60 -8.56
N LEU A 71 -9.86 -5.05 -9.81
CA LEU A 71 -8.59 -4.92 -10.55
C LEU A 71 -8.22 -3.45 -10.78
N ALA A 72 -9.18 -2.62 -11.18
CA ALA A 72 -8.96 -1.19 -11.36
C ALA A 72 -8.54 -0.51 -10.06
N TYR A 73 -9.22 -0.83 -8.95
CA TYR A 73 -8.85 -0.33 -7.63
C TYR A 73 -7.44 -0.78 -7.20
N SER A 74 -7.10 -2.06 -7.40
CA SER A 74 -5.77 -2.58 -7.06
C SER A 74 -4.67 -1.92 -7.90
N LYS A 75 -4.89 -1.71 -9.20
CA LYS A 75 -3.96 -0.98 -10.07
C LYS A 75 -3.76 0.47 -9.59
N GLN A 76 -4.83 1.14 -9.22
CA GLN A 76 -4.76 2.50 -8.69
C GLN A 76 -4.00 2.55 -7.35
N LEU A 77 -4.21 1.54 -6.48
CA LEU A 77 -3.49 1.45 -5.22
C LEU A 77 -1.99 1.22 -5.43
N VAL A 78 -1.62 0.29 -6.34
CA VAL A 78 -0.22 0.04 -6.71
C VAL A 78 0.44 1.31 -7.25
N SER A 79 -0.24 2.04 -8.15
CA SER A 79 0.26 3.31 -8.67
C SER A 79 0.49 4.33 -7.56
N LYS A 80 -0.47 4.50 -6.63
CA LYS A 80 -0.32 5.40 -5.49
C LYS A 80 0.85 5.02 -4.58
N VAL A 81 1.02 3.72 -4.29
CA VAL A 81 2.14 3.23 -3.48
C VAL A 81 3.48 3.48 -4.19
N GLN A 82 3.52 3.28 -5.51
CA GLN A 82 4.73 3.55 -6.28
C GLN A 82 5.09 5.03 -6.27
N THR A 83 4.11 5.91 -6.47
CA THR A 83 4.31 7.37 -6.38
C THR A 83 4.79 7.77 -4.98
N ALA A 84 4.11 7.28 -3.93
CA ALA A 84 4.49 7.59 -2.55
C ALA A 84 5.92 7.11 -2.20
N ARG A 85 6.35 5.95 -2.72
CA ARG A 85 7.73 5.48 -2.56
C ARG A 85 8.72 6.43 -3.24
N THR A 86 8.45 6.77 -4.51
CA THR A 86 9.35 7.67 -5.26
C THR A 86 9.44 9.04 -4.59
N GLU A 87 8.32 9.59 -4.14
CA GLU A 87 8.29 10.87 -3.41
C GLU A 87 9.00 10.76 -2.05
N GLY A 88 8.82 9.63 -1.34
CA GLY A 88 9.53 9.35 -0.09
C GLY A 88 11.03 9.25 -0.28
N ASP A 89 11.49 8.51 -1.29
CA ASP A 89 12.91 8.39 -1.61
C ASP A 89 13.53 9.75 -1.98
N GLN A 90 12.82 10.56 -2.79
CA GLN A 90 13.26 11.91 -3.13
C GLN A 90 13.33 12.83 -1.90
N PHE A 91 12.37 12.72 -0.98
CA PHE A 91 12.39 13.47 0.26
C PHE A 91 13.62 13.10 1.12
N VAL A 92 13.89 11.81 1.26
CA VAL A 92 15.05 11.33 2.02
C VAL A 92 16.34 11.83 1.37
N ASP A 93 16.49 11.69 0.05
CA ASP A 93 17.71 12.13 -0.67
C ASP A 93 17.90 13.66 -0.61
N GLN A 94 16.83 14.43 -0.53
CA GLN A 94 16.90 15.89 -0.50
C GLN A 94 17.21 16.45 0.91
N PHE A 95 16.64 15.84 1.94
CA PHE A 95 16.62 16.42 3.28
C PHE A 95 17.48 15.66 4.30
N PHE A 96 17.80 14.40 4.05
CA PHE A 96 18.64 13.62 4.94
C PHE A 96 20.11 13.81 4.55
N MET A 97 20.92 13.96 5.58
CA MET A 97 22.37 14.24 5.40
C MET A 97 23.17 12.95 5.56
N ASP A 98 24.34 12.91 4.91
CA ASP A 98 25.29 11.81 5.09
C ASP A 98 25.88 11.85 6.51
N GLU A 99 25.94 10.70 7.17
CA GLU A 99 26.42 10.55 8.55
C GLU A 99 27.79 11.20 8.80
N SER A 100 28.74 11.00 7.91
CA SER A 100 30.14 11.43 8.06
C SER A 100 30.32 12.95 8.07
N THR A 101 29.44 13.70 7.42
CA THR A 101 29.59 15.15 7.22
C THR A 101 28.59 15.99 8.02
N THR A 102 27.52 15.36 8.50
CA THR A 102 26.37 16.05 9.12
C THR A 102 26.78 16.93 10.31
N SER A 103 27.56 16.40 11.24
CA SER A 103 27.98 17.18 12.43
C SER A 103 28.74 18.44 12.06
N ALA A 104 29.68 18.34 11.12
CA ALA A 104 30.45 19.49 10.63
C ALA A 104 29.59 20.51 9.89
N MET A 105 28.63 20.02 9.08
CA MET A 105 27.68 20.87 8.37
C MET A 105 26.74 21.62 9.33
N ILE A 106 26.21 20.94 10.34
CA ILE A 106 25.36 21.58 11.37
C ILE A 106 26.11 22.65 12.14
N ILE A 107 27.35 22.36 12.61
CA ILE A 107 28.17 23.36 13.29
C ILE A 107 28.42 24.57 12.39
N THR A 108 28.75 24.34 11.14
CA THR A 108 29.01 25.42 10.18
C THR A 108 27.79 26.28 9.96
N GLU A 109 26.63 25.66 9.77
CA GLU A 109 25.33 26.36 9.61
C GLU A 109 24.98 27.18 10.84
N LEU A 110 25.02 26.55 12.03
CA LEU A 110 24.73 27.23 13.30
C LEU A 110 25.71 28.37 13.57
N THR A 111 27.00 28.18 13.29
CA THR A 111 28.02 29.22 13.47
C THR A 111 27.78 30.41 12.54
N ASN A 112 27.48 30.16 11.26
CA ASN A 112 27.21 31.22 10.29
C ASN A 112 25.97 31.99 10.64
N THR A 113 24.87 31.26 10.96
CA THR A 113 23.61 31.87 11.36
C THR A 113 23.73 32.67 12.67
N ALA A 114 24.50 32.16 13.64
CA ALA A 114 24.77 32.88 14.90
C ALA A 114 25.55 34.17 14.66
N LYS A 115 26.57 34.14 13.81
CA LYS A 115 27.35 35.34 13.42
C LYS A 115 26.48 36.36 12.74
N GLU A 116 25.64 35.94 11.79
CA GLU A 116 24.73 36.84 11.07
C GLU A 116 23.68 37.46 12.00
N ALA A 117 23.19 36.69 12.98
CA ALA A 117 22.25 37.17 13.98
C ALA A 117 22.91 38.03 15.06
N GLY A 118 24.23 38.00 15.21
CA GLY A 118 24.99 38.72 16.24
C GLY A 118 24.85 38.07 17.64
N ILE A 119 24.76 36.75 17.71
CA ILE A 119 24.78 35.97 18.96
C ILE A 119 26.07 35.18 19.07
N LYS A 120 26.49 34.87 20.27
CA LYS A 120 27.65 34.02 20.52
C LYS A 120 27.22 32.58 20.69
N MET A 121 27.83 31.68 19.96
CA MET A 121 27.62 30.24 20.09
C MET A 121 28.64 29.66 21.08
N GLY A 122 28.17 28.83 22.00
CA GLY A 122 28.96 28.04 22.92
C GLY A 122 29.36 26.69 22.34
N GLN A 123 29.69 25.75 23.22
CA GLN A 123 30.03 24.39 22.82
C GLN A 123 28.79 23.64 22.35
N ALA A 124 28.94 22.89 21.28
CA ALA A 124 27.93 21.98 20.80
C ALA A 124 28.24 20.54 21.26
N GLN A 125 27.21 19.82 21.69
CA GLN A 125 27.28 18.41 22.02
C GLN A 125 26.38 17.65 21.07
N PHE A 126 26.83 16.49 20.62
CA PHE A 126 26.12 15.64 19.68
C PHE A 126 25.77 14.32 20.36
N ASN A 127 24.54 13.89 20.16
CA ASN A 127 24.06 12.58 20.54
C ASN A 127 23.37 11.94 19.33
N ARG A 128 23.56 10.64 19.13
CA ARG A 128 22.92 9.90 18.03
C ARG A 128 22.00 8.85 18.61
N GLU A 129 20.81 8.76 18.04
CA GLU A 129 19.82 7.80 18.45
C GLU A 129 19.22 7.12 17.20
N PRO A 130 19.22 5.78 17.14
CA PRO A 130 18.61 5.05 16.03
C PRO A 130 17.10 5.29 16.01
N ILE A 131 16.52 5.36 14.80
CA ILE A 131 15.07 5.48 14.63
C ILE A 131 14.45 4.09 14.68
N GLU A 132 13.52 3.86 15.60
CA GLU A 132 12.80 2.60 15.69
C GLU A 132 12.10 2.27 14.35
N GLY A 133 12.38 1.08 13.83
CA GLY A 133 11.78 0.60 12.56
C GLY A 133 12.53 1.00 11.30
N SER A 134 13.71 1.62 11.44
CA SER A 134 14.62 1.88 10.32
C SER A 134 16.02 1.40 10.68
N ASP A 135 16.62 0.63 9.78
CA ASP A 135 17.97 0.08 9.99
C ASP A 135 19.09 1.03 9.47
N ASP A 136 18.70 2.06 8.72
CA ASP A 136 19.64 2.96 8.01
C ASP A 136 19.45 4.44 8.34
N MET A 137 18.58 4.76 9.32
CA MET A 137 18.30 6.15 9.70
C MET A 137 18.52 6.38 11.19
N GLU A 138 19.15 7.50 11.49
CA GLU A 138 19.41 7.97 12.86
C GLU A 138 18.97 9.42 13.02
N VAL A 139 18.67 9.79 14.25
CA VAL A 139 18.51 11.20 14.65
C VAL A 139 19.80 11.67 15.27
N LEU A 140 20.39 12.72 14.71
CA LEU A 140 21.50 13.44 15.30
C LEU A 140 20.95 14.63 16.11
N THR A 141 20.89 14.47 17.40
CA THR A 141 20.53 15.53 18.35
C THR A 141 21.75 16.38 18.63
N THR A 142 21.63 17.68 18.40
CA THR A 142 22.66 18.68 18.71
C THR A 142 22.17 19.58 19.84
N GLN A 143 22.87 19.59 20.95
CA GLN A 143 22.61 20.51 22.04
C GLN A 143 23.68 21.61 22.07
N VAL A 144 23.24 22.87 22.02
CA VAL A 144 24.16 24.03 21.94
C VAL A 144 23.64 25.20 22.75
N GLY A 145 24.53 25.87 23.45
CA GLY A 145 24.26 27.10 24.18
C GLY A 145 24.53 28.33 23.33
N PHE A 146 23.71 29.35 23.47
CA PHE A 146 23.87 30.65 22.84
C PHE A 146 23.75 31.76 23.86
N GLU A 147 24.51 32.86 23.65
CA GLU A 147 24.44 34.09 24.45
C GLU A 147 24.16 35.28 23.52
N GLY A 148 23.16 36.08 23.86
CA GLY A 148 22.79 37.24 23.04
C GLY A 148 21.54 37.94 23.53
N THR A 149 21.10 38.97 22.84
CA THR A 149 19.86 39.68 23.14
C THR A 149 18.65 38.95 22.58
N TYR A 150 17.47 39.19 23.14
CA TYR A 150 16.23 38.62 22.63
C TYR A 150 15.98 38.93 21.14
N ALA A 151 16.26 40.19 20.72
CA ALA A 151 16.09 40.60 19.32
C ALA A 151 17.01 39.80 18.37
N ASN A 152 18.29 39.62 18.77
CA ASN A 152 19.26 38.87 17.99
C ASN A 152 18.89 37.37 17.95
N PHE A 153 18.36 36.84 19.05
CA PHE A 153 17.93 35.47 19.09
C PHE A 153 16.68 35.22 18.20
N THR A 154 15.72 36.12 18.20
CA THR A 154 14.58 36.06 17.27
C THR A 154 15.06 36.08 15.81
N LYS A 155 16.06 36.93 15.48
CA LYS A 155 16.69 36.94 14.15
C LYS A 155 17.33 35.61 13.85
N PHE A 156 18.07 35.03 14.80
CA PHE A 156 18.70 33.72 14.65
C PHE A 156 17.71 32.60 14.31
N VAL A 157 16.64 32.49 15.10
CA VAL A 157 15.57 31.47 14.83
C VAL A 157 14.95 31.66 13.45
N ASN A 158 14.68 32.91 13.05
CA ASN A 158 14.12 33.21 11.73
C ASN A 158 15.09 32.86 10.57
N LEU A 159 16.40 33.03 10.78
CA LEU A 159 17.40 32.63 9.80
C LEU A 159 17.53 31.11 9.73
N LEU A 160 17.47 30.44 10.89
CA LEU A 160 17.54 28.99 10.97
C LEU A 160 16.32 28.33 10.29
N ASP A 161 15.12 28.90 10.49
CA ASP A 161 13.88 28.44 9.84
C ASP A 161 13.93 28.56 8.29
N LYS A 162 14.73 29.48 7.79
CA LYS A 162 14.97 29.67 6.35
C LYS A 162 16.12 28.83 5.80
N SER A 163 16.80 28.09 6.64
CA SER A 163 17.89 27.21 6.21
C SER A 163 17.36 26.15 5.22
N PRO A 164 18.12 25.82 4.16
CA PRO A 164 17.73 24.76 3.24
C PRO A 164 17.83 23.37 3.86
N ARG A 165 18.31 23.27 5.09
CA ARG A 165 18.48 22.01 5.81
C ARG A 165 17.27 21.73 6.69
N PHE A 166 16.89 20.47 6.74
CA PHE A 166 15.79 20.04 7.58
C PHE A 166 16.27 19.88 9.04
N LEU A 167 16.20 20.98 9.80
CA LEU A 167 16.57 21.06 11.21
C LEU A 167 15.31 21.27 12.05
N ILE A 168 15.10 20.40 13.03
CA ILE A 168 13.94 20.48 13.93
C ILE A 168 14.42 21.03 15.28
N ILE A 169 13.84 22.14 15.73
CA ILE A 169 14.06 22.65 17.08
C ILE A 169 13.16 21.84 18.03
N GLU A 170 13.76 20.91 18.78
CA GLU A 170 13.02 20.08 19.75
C GLU A 170 12.73 20.86 21.03
N ASN A 171 13.74 21.56 21.54
CA ASN A 171 13.64 22.29 22.79
C ASN A 171 14.42 23.60 22.74
N LEU A 172 13.85 24.63 23.35
CA LEU A 172 14.44 25.93 23.49
C LEU A 172 14.22 26.41 24.93
N GLN A 173 15.30 26.61 25.68
CA GLN A 173 15.25 27.12 27.03
C GLN A 173 16.04 28.42 27.12
N ALA A 174 15.36 29.51 27.45
CA ALA A 174 15.96 30.81 27.65
C ALA A 174 16.01 31.17 29.17
N SER A 175 17.17 31.58 29.65
CA SER A 175 17.36 32.04 31.02
C SER A 175 18.04 33.42 31.03
N ALA A 176 17.62 34.25 31.95
CA ALA A 176 18.31 35.53 32.22
C ALA A 176 19.65 35.26 32.89
N PRO A 177 20.73 35.98 32.56
CA PRO A 177 21.99 35.87 33.27
C PRO A 177 21.82 36.31 34.72
N GLN A 178 22.47 35.60 35.65
CA GLN A 178 22.39 35.88 37.10
C GLN A 178 23.04 37.22 37.48
N GLN A 179 23.74 37.87 36.59
CA GLN A 179 24.35 39.19 36.84
C GLN A 179 23.37 40.31 36.50
N GLN A 180 23.08 41.13 37.49
CA GLN A 180 22.22 42.32 37.35
C GLN A 180 22.81 43.32 36.35
N GLY A 181 22.10 43.60 35.28
CA GLY A 181 22.34 44.73 34.39
C GLY A 181 22.50 44.51 32.92
N GLY A 182 22.42 43.29 32.43
CA GLY A 182 22.57 43.00 30.98
C GLY A 182 21.27 42.55 30.32
N ASN A 183 20.98 43.05 29.09
CA ASN A 183 19.92 42.57 28.22
C ASN A 183 20.28 41.24 27.51
N ALA A 184 21.33 40.57 27.96
CA ALA A 184 21.76 39.29 27.41
C ALA A 184 20.90 38.14 27.94
N LEU A 185 20.62 37.16 27.15
CA LEU A 185 19.96 35.91 27.49
C LEU A 185 20.92 34.77 27.22
N ASN A 186 20.90 33.76 28.09
CA ASN A 186 21.50 32.47 27.85
C ASN A 186 20.42 31.53 27.31
N VAL A 187 20.61 31.00 26.14
CA VAL A 187 19.63 30.11 25.47
C VAL A 187 20.30 28.77 25.21
N SER A 188 19.70 27.71 25.73
CA SER A 188 20.04 26.33 25.35
C SER A 188 19.06 25.87 24.30
N LEU A 189 19.60 25.37 23.22
CA LEU A 189 18.84 24.91 22.07
C LEU A 189 19.16 23.44 21.82
N LYS A 190 18.13 22.62 21.66
CA LYS A 190 18.21 21.23 21.23
C LYS A 190 17.63 21.13 19.82
N ILE A 191 18.45 20.68 18.88
CA ILE A 191 18.13 20.60 17.45
C ILE A 191 18.33 19.17 16.99
N ASP A 192 17.35 18.63 16.30
CA ASP A 192 17.41 17.32 15.67
C ASP A 192 17.60 17.44 14.16
N ALA A 193 18.47 16.59 13.63
CA ALA A 193 18.68 16.41 12.22
C ALA A 193 18.62 14.92 11.88
N PHE A 194 18.03 14.59 10.78
CA PHE A 194 17.96 13.20 10.30
C PHE A 194 19.20 12.88 9.47
N VAL A 195 19.78 11.74 9.78
CA VAL A 195 21.01 11.24 9.17
C VAL A 195 20.72 9.88 8.57
N ARG A 196 21.26 9.64 7.40
CA ARG A 196 21.23 8.33 6.76
C ARG A 196 22.60 7.70 6.78
N GLU A 197 22.70 6.50 7.33
CA GLU A 197 23.89 5.67 7.20
C GLU A 197 23.99 5.19 5.75
N LYS A 198 25.10 5.54 5.10
CA LYS A 198 25.33 5.07 3.75
C LYS A 198 25.78 3.62 3.82
N PRO A 199 25.09 2.67 3.16
CA PRO A 199 25.52 1.29 3.19
C PRO A 199 27.00 1.21 2.76
N ALA A 200 27.81 0.56 3.58
CA ALA A 200 29.19 0.30 3.26
C ALA A 200 29.27 -0.50 1.95
N VAL A 201 29.88 0.08 0.91
CA VAL A 201 30.09 -0.53 -0.40
C VAL A 201 31.19 -1.58 -0.29
#